data_5fb228559182cd3790b6adaf3f6b1cf1
#
_entry.id   5fb228559182cd3790b6adaf3f6b1cf1
#
_cell.length_a   1.000
_cell.length_b   1.000
_cell.length_c   1.000
_cell.angle_alpha   90.00
_cell.angle_beta   90.00
_cell.angle_gamma   90.00
#
_symmetry.space_group_name_H-M   'P 1'
#
loop_
_entity.id
_entity.type
_entity.pdbx_description
1 polymer ?
#
loop_
_entity_poly.entity_id
_entity_poly.type
_entity_poly.pdbx_seq_one_letter_code
_entity_poly.pdbx_strand_id
1 'polypeptide(L)'
;MNRIAVLVAALFSVVVSVDAGHAQSSKAAVEKLYILNCGEGLAGDISRWSPGVNEGKSMDFVDSCYLVKHAQGWLLWDTGVADAVAAMPSGLAPSDPKSVHWRRPKTLAAQLDQLGVKPSDIKAMAVSHTHPDHVGNVEMFPAVMLYVQKAEYEWPGANNTPRFKPEHPVTKLEGDRDLFGDGSVIILSTPGHTPGHQSLLVKLPNTGAVVLSGDAAHFKENWDNRRVPSNNVDKEQTLASMQKISDVLTREKAQLWINHDKAQRDSLKMAPEFYD
;
A
#
# COMPACT_ATOMS: atom_id res chain seq x y z
N MET A 1 -92.68 23.75 3.75
CA MET A 1 -91.79 24.09 2.61
C MET A 1 -90.33 23.79 3.05
N ASN A 2 -89.91 22.55 2.81
CA ASN A 2 -88.56 22.11 3.21
C ASN A 2 -87.61 22.28 2.01
N ARG A 3 -86.54 23.04 2.22
CA ARG A 3 -85.44 23.12 1.25
C ARG A 3 -84.34 22.15 1.67
N ILE A 4 -84.13 21.17 0.80
CA ILE A 4 -83.03 20.21 0.91
C ILE A 4 -81.76 20.87 0.28
N ALA A 5 -80.73 21.03 1.10
CA ALA A 5 -79.42 21.46 0.61
C ALA A 5 -78.59 20.22 0.25
N VAL A 6 -78.17 20.13 -1.02
CA VAL A 6 -77.26 19.08 -1.51
C VAL A 6 -75.82 19.55 -1.34
N LEU A 7 -75.07 18.88 -0.51
CA LEU A 7 -73.62 19.07 -0.37
C LEU A 7 -72.89 18.28 -1.45
N VAL A 8 -72.19 18.96 -2.36
CA VAL A 8 -71.30 18.30 -3.31
C VAL A 8 -69.90 18.27 -2.69
N ALA A 9 -69.42 17.07 -2.34
CA ALA A 9 -68.05 16.83 -1.87
C ALA A 9 -67.14 16.67 -3.10
N ALA A 10 -66.21 17.63 -3.28
CA ALA A 10 -65.16 17.50 -4.31
C ALA A 10 -64.00 16.71 -3.73
N LEU A 11 -63.76 15.50 -4.29
CA LEU A 11 -62.57 14.69 -4.00
C LEU A 11 -61.37 15.27 -4.81
N PHE A 12 -60.42 15.86 -4.11
CA PHE A 12 -59.12 16.20 -4.67
C PHE A 12 -58.20 14.94 -4.60
N SER A 13 -57.91 14.36 -5.72
CA SER A 13 -56.89 13.29 -5.87
C SER A 13 -55.50 13.95 -5.93
N VAL A 14 -54.74 13.80 -4.87
CA VAL A 14 -53.32 14.17 -4.85
C VAL A 14 -52.54 13.06 -5.57
N VAL A 15 -52.08 13.37 -6.80
CA VAL A 15 -51.12 12.51 -7.50
C VAL A 15 -49.71 12.79 -6.90
N VAL A 16 -49.23 11.89 -6.07
CA VAL A 16 -47.84 11.90 -5.61
C VAL A 16 -46.97 11.31 -6.72
N SER A 17 -46.29 12.16 -7.46
CA SER A 17 -45.25 11.75 -8.42
C SER A 17 -44.04 11.27 -7.58
N VAL A 18 -43.80 9.97 -7.57
CA VAL A 18 -42.57 9.40 -7.07
C VAL A 18 -41.51 9.60 -8.16
N ASP A 19 -40.72 10.63 -8.04
CA ASP A 19 -39.49 10.76 -8.82
C ASP A 19 -38.59 9.58 -8.47
N ALA A 20 -38.50 8.62 -9.37
CA ALA A 20 -37.46 7.58 -9.34
C ALA A 20 -36.12 8.28 -9.64
N GLY A 21 -35.50 8.77 -8.57
CA GLY A 21 -34.14 9.29 -8.64
C GLY A 21 -33.24 8.23 -9.27
N HIS A 22 -32.77 8.49 -10.47
CA HIS A 22 -31.72 7.70 -11.10
C HIS A 22 -30.52 7.81 -10.16
N ALA A 23 -30.21 6.73 -9.44
CA ALA A 23 -28.94 6.60 -8.74
C ALA A 23 -27.86 6.69 -9.81
N GLN A 24 -27.27 7.88 -9.95
CA GLN A 24 -26.10 8.09 -10.79
C GLN A 24 -25.03 7.17 -10.19
N SER A 25 -24.65 6.12 -10.91
CA SER A 25 -23.55 5.24 -10.55
C SER A 25 -22.35 6.14 -10.29
N SER A 26 -22.02 6.38 -9.03
CA SER A 26 -20.83 7.12 -8.67
C SER A 26 -19.65 6.36 -9.26
N LYS A 27 -18.89 7.01 -10.16
CA LYS A 27 -17.66 6.45 -10.70
C LYS A 27 -16.82 5.97 -9.53
N ALA A 28 -16.33 4.73 -9.60
CA ALA A 28 -15.50 4.18 -8.54
C ALA A 28 -14.33 5.13 -8.23
N ALA A 29 -14.08 5.40 -6.94
CA ALA A 29 -13.05 6.33 -6.52
C ALA A 29 -11.65 5.80 -6.90
N VAL A 30 -11.37 4.51 -6.67
CA VAL A 30 -10.20 3.80 -7.19
C VAL A 30 -10.57 3.12 -8.50
N GLU A 31 -9.86 3.45 -9.56
CA GLU A 31 -10.09 2.91 -10.90
C GLU A 31 -9.23 1.68 -11.17
N LYS A 32 -7.96 1.68 -10.71
CA LYS A 32 -6.98 0.61 -10.97
C LYS A 32 -5.92 0.53 -9.88
N LEU A 33 -5.45 -0.68 -9.64
CA LEU A 33 -4.27 -0.97 -8.83
C LEU A 33 -3.32 -1.85 -9.65
N TYR A 34 -2.10 -1.37 -9.88
CA TYR A 34 -1.03 -2.09 -10.53
C TYR A 34 0.00 -2.55 -9.51
N ILE A 35 0.52 -3.75 -9.68
CA ILE A 35 1.68 -4.27 -8.95
C ILE A 35 2.91 -4.12 -9.84
N LEU A 36 3.92 -3.41 -9.38
CA LEU A 36 5.18 -3.18 -10.09
C LEU A 36 6.27 -4.09 -9.48
N ASN A 37 7.14 -4.63 -10.34
CA ASN A 37 8.32 -5.35 -9.87
C ASN A 37 9.39 -4.35 -9.41
N CYS A 38 9.50 -4.18 -8.11
CA CYS A 38 10.41 -3.21 -7.50
C CYS A 38 11.70 -3.81 -6.95
N GLY A 39 11.86 -5.12 -7.06
CA GLY A 39 13.06 -5.84 -6.71
C GLY A 39 12.85 -7.35 -6.73
N GLU A 40 13.91 -8.09 -6.97
CA GLU A 40 14.01 -9.53 -6.79
C GLU A 40 15.32 -9.84 -6.07
N GLY A 41 15.29 -10.77 -5.14
CA GLY A 41 16.47 -11.06 -4.35
C GLY A 41 16.51 -12.47 -3.81
N LEU A 42 17.66 -12.82 -3.27
CA LEU A 42 17.88 -14.07 -2.55
C LEU A 42 18.28 -13.72 -1.11
N ALA A 43 17.44 -14.06 -0.14
CA ALA A 43 17.79 -14.03 1.26
C ALA A 43 18.75 -15.16 1.57
N GLY A 44 19.89 -14.86 2.18
CA GLY A 44 20.90 -15.89 2.48
C GLY A 44 20.51 -16.82 3.63
N ASP A 45 19.75 -16.30 4.59
CA ASP A 45 19.25 -17.08 5.73
C ASP A 45 17.90 -16.53 6.22
N ILE A 46 16.81 -17.24 5.94
CA ILE A 46 15.46 -16.80 6.28
C ILE A 46 15.15 -16.79 7.79
N SER A 47 16.02 -17.39 8.62
CA SER A 47 15.88 -17.28 10.07
C SER A 47 16.00 -15.85 10.56
N ARG A 48 16.60 -14.94 9.77
CA ARG A 48 16.61 -13.50 10.03
C ARG A 48 15.19 -12.94 10.22
N TRP A 49 14.23 -13.44 9.43
CA TRP A 49 12.81 -13.05 9.50
C TRP A 49 11.94 -13.99 10.35
N SER A 50 12.49 -15.13 10.74
CA SER A 50 11.85 -16.12 11.61
C SER A 50 12.88 -16.71 12.58
N PRO A 51 13.32 -15.95 13.61
CA PRO A 51 14.37 -16.39 14.53
C PRO A 51 14.12 -17.77 15.10
N GLY A 52 15.14 -18.66 15.02
CA GLY A 52 15.07 -20.05 15.47
C GLY A 52 14.37 -21.01 14.50
N VAL A 53 13.98 -20.56 13.31
CA VAL A 53 13.29 -21.40 12.33
C VAL A 53 13.97 -21.34 10.98
N ASN A 54 14.19 -22.50 10.36
CA ASN A 54 14.83 -22.62 9.04
C ASN A 54 16.22 -21.99 8.95
N GLU A 55 17.01 -22.08 10.02
CA GLU A 55 18.37 -21.54 10.07
C GLU A 55 19.23 -22.07 8.92
N GLY A 56 19.99 -21.16 8.28
CA GLY A 56 20.85 -21.47 7.15
C GLY A 56 20.12 -21.76 5.82
N LYS A 57 18.79 -21.66 5.77
CA LYS A 57 18.04 -21.81 4.51
C LYS A 57 17.92 -20.48 3.79
N SER A 58 18.25 -20.48 2.50
CA SER A 58 17.98 -19.34 1.62
C SER A 58 16.55 -19.38 1.10
N MET A 59 16.03 -18.20 0.67
CA MET A 59 14.72 -18.06 0.05
C MET A 59 14.71 -16.90 -0.95
N ASP A 60 14.01 -17.10 -2.07
CA ASP A 60 13.74 -16.01 -3.00
C ASP A 60 12.84 -14.95 -2.35
N PHE A 61 13.25 -13.71 -2.47
CA PHE A 61 12.52 -12.50 -2.06
C PHE A 61 12.08 -11.72 -3.27
N VAL A 62 11.00 -11.02 -3.13
CA VAL A 62 10.51 -10.03 -4.08
C VAL A 62 10.28 -8.73 -3.35
N ASP A 63 10.22 -7.65 -4.09
CA ASP A 63 9.82 -6.35 -3.60
C ASP A 63 8.81 -5.74 -4.56
N SER A 64 7.67 -5.31 -4.03
CA SER A 64 6.54 -4.82 -4.81
C SER A 64 6.28 -3.34 -4.49
N CYS A 65 6.20 -2.52 -5.54
CA CYS A 65 5.58 -1.20 -5.42
C CYS A 65 4.18 -1.26 -6.02
N TYR A 66 3.35 -0.30 -5.62
CA TYR A 66 1.98 -0.29 -6.09
C TYR A 66 1.62 1.08 -6.66
N LEU A 67 0.97 1.08 -7.83
CA LEU A 67 0.50 2.29 -8.47
C LEU A 67 -1.02 2.27 -8.50
N VAL A 68 -1.63 3.19 -7.77
CA VAL A 68 -3.09 3.31 -7.63
C VAL A 68 -3.59 4.45 -8.50
N LYS A 69 -4.51 4.16 -9.44
CA LYS A 69 -5.26 5.18 -10.17
C LYS A 69 -6.51 5.52 -9.39
N HIS A 70 -6.56 6.71 -8.85
CA HIS A 70 -7.73 7.28 -8.20
C HIS A 70 -8.35 8.38 -9.06
N ALA A 71 -9.63 8.69 -8.89
CA ALA A 71 -10.30 9.78 -9.60
C ALA A 71 -9.62 11.15 -9.39
N GLN A 72 -8.98 11.35 -8.24
CA GLN A 72 -8.24 12.57 -7.89
C GLN A 72 -6.76 12.56 -8.34
N GLY A 73 -6.24 11.47 -8.94
CA GLY A 73 -4.87 11.38 -9.43
C GLY A 73 -4.19 10.05 -9.11
N TRP A 74 -2.91 9.95 -9.43
CA TRP A 74 -2.11 8.76 -9.17
C TRP A 74 -1.46 8.82 -7.79
N LEU A 75 -1.51 7.68 -7.06
CA LEU A 75 -0.72 7.42 -5.86
C LEU A 75 0.35 6.36 -6.18
N LEU A 76 1.59 6.63 -5.83
CA LEU A 76 2.67 5.64 -5.79
C LEU A 76 2.90 5.22 -4.34
N TRP A 77 2.78 3.91 -4.07
CA TRP A 77 3.08 3.30 -2.78
C TRP A 77 4.37 2.51 -2.87
N ASP A 78 5.35 2.89 -2.06
CA ASP A 78 6.75 2.49 -2.10
C ASP A 78 7.44 2.78 -3.46
N THR A 79 8.75 2.83 -3.45
CA THR A 79 9.56 3.11 -4.65
C THR A 79 10.59 2.01 -4.92
N GLY A 80 10.67 1.02 -4.04
CA GLY A 80 11.46 -0.18 -4.23
C GLY A 80 12.96 -0.01 -4.09
N VAL A 81 13.67 -1.07 -4.42
CA VAL A 81 15.15 -1.06 -4.57
C VAL A 81 15.55 -0.03 -5.60
N ALA A 82 16.64 0.71 -5.36
CA ALA A 82 17.11 1.77 -6.25
C ALA A 82 17.28 1.30 -7.70
N ASP A 83 16.80 2.07 -8.67
CA ASP A 83 16.90 1.76 -10.10
C ASP A 83 18.36 1.62 -10.58
N ALA A 84 19.32 2.25 -9.90
CA ALA A 84 20.75 2.09 -10.17
C ALA A 84 21.23 0.63 -10.07
N VAL A 85 20.54 -0.21 -9.28
CA VAL A 85 20.87 -1.64 -9.14
C VAL A 85 20.64 -2.41 -10.45
N ALA A 86 19.75 -1.92 -11.34
CA ALA A 86 19.53 -2.54 -12.64
C ALA A 86 20.76 -2.52 -13.53
N ALA A 87 21.68 -1.57 -13.32
CA ALA A 87 22.95 -1.49 -14.04
C ALA A 87 24.09 -2.33 -13.41
N MET A 88 23.82 -3.03 -12.30
CA MET A 88 24.80 -3.86 -11.59
C MET A 88 24.70 -5.31 -12.07
N PRO A 89 25.68 -5.84 -12.85
CA PRO A 89 25.58 -7.20 -13.40
C PRO A 89 25.42 -8.30 -12.33
N SER A 90 26.05 -8.09 -11.17
CA SER A 90 25.98 -9.02 -10.04
C SER A 90 24.85 -8.68 -9.04
N GLY A 91 24.08 -7.61 -9.27
CA GLY A 91 23.15 -7.08 -8.29
C GLY A 91 23.83 -6.35 -7.13
N LEU A 92 23.04 -6.05 -6.09
CA LEU A 92 23.49 -5.37 -4.86
C LEU A 92 23.67 -6.40 -3.74
N ALA A 93 24.90 -6.75 -3.47
CA ALA A 93 25.24 -7.69 -2.38
C ALA A 93 25.04 -7.00 -1.01
N PRO A 94 24.43 -7.67 -0.03
CA PRO A 94 24.30 -7.16 1.33
C PRO A 94 25.64 -7.23 2.08
N SER A 95 25.82 -6.37 3.07
CA SER A 95 26.96 -6.46 4.00
C SER A 95 26.86 -7.68 4.94
N ASP A 96 25.65 -8.05 5.33
CA ASP A 96 25.32 -9.28 6.07
C ASP A 96 24.88 -10.35 5.08
N PRO A 97 25.65 -11.48 4.93
CA PRO A 97 25.33 -12.53 3.97
C PRO A 97 24.01 -13.25 4.26
N LYS A 98 23.43 -13.10 5.45
CA LYS A 98 22.10 -13.60 5.80
C LYS A 98 20.98 -12.75 5.23
N SER A 99 21.27 -11.50 4.86
CA SER A 99 20.30 -10.56 4.30
C SER A 99 20.02 -10.83 2.82
N VAL A 100 19.29 -9.95 2.17
CA VAL A 100 18.87 -10.12 0.78
C VAL A 100 19.90 -9.56 -0.18
N HIS A 101 20.33 -10.39 -1.12
CA HIS A 101 21.10 -9.96 -2.29
C HIS A 101 20.11 -9.51 -3.37
N TRP A 102 19.98 -8.20 -3.56
CA TRP A 102 18.98 -7.62 -4.43
C TRP A 102 19.42 -7.55 -5.90
N ARG A 103 18.46 -7.72 -6.78
CA ARG A 103 18.54 -7.43 -8.22
C ARG A 103 17.35 -6.56 -8.61
N ARG A 104 17.51 -5.79 -9.68
CA ARG A 104 16.46 -4.93 -10.22
C ARG A 104 16.23 -5.28 -11.70
N PRO A 105 15.38 -6.26 -12.03
CA PRO A 105 15.16 -6.70 -13.42
C PRO A 105 14.53 -5.63 -14.30
N LYS A 106 13.67 -4.78 -13.71
CA LYS A 106 13.01 -3.65 -14.38
C LYS A 106 13.11 -2.42 -13.49
N THR A 107 13.52 -1.28 -14.08
CA THR A 107 13.51 -0.01 -13.36
C THR A 107 12.07 0.47 -13.11
N LEU A 108 11.86 1.25 -12.05
CA LEU A 108 10.58 1.90 -11.80
C LEU A 108 10.21 2.83 -12.96
N ALA A 109 11.20 3.58 -13.47
CA ALA A 109 11.05 4.46 -14.63
C ALA A 109 10.49 3.73 -15.85
N ALA A 110 11.09 2.58 -16.22
CA ALA A 110 10.66 1.80 -17.39
C ALA A 110 9.24 1.22 -17.22
N GLN A 111 8.85 0.84 -16.01
CA GLN A 111 7.50 0.33 -15.75
C GLN A 111 6.44 1.44 -15.80
N LEU A 112 6.74 2.62 -15.28
CA LEU A 112 5.87 3.79 -15.42
C LEU A 112 5.71 4.19 -16.90
N ASP A 113 6.80 4.21 -17.67
CA ASP A 113 6.78 4.48 -19.11
C ASP A 113 5.92 3.46 -19.88
N GLN A 114 6.07 2.17 -19.58
CA GLN A 114 5.23 1.10 -20.14
C GLN A 114 3.73 1.32 -19.89
N LEU A 115 3.36 1.92 -18.75
CA LEU A 115 1.99 2.25 -18.39
C LEU A 115 1.55 3.61 -18.94
N GLY A 116 2.43 4.36 -19.60
CA GLY A 116 2.17 5.72 -20.09
C GLY A 116 2.01 6.73 -18.96
N VAL A 117 2.58 6.47 -17.77
CA VAL A 117 2.49 7.33 -16.59
C VAL A 117 3.81 8.08 -16.40
N LYS A 118 3.78 9.39 -16.45
CA LYS A 118 4.95 10.23 -16.19
C LYS A 118 5.11 10.47 -14.69
N PRO A 119 6.34 10.68 -14.19
CA PRO A 119 6.55 11.07 -12.80
C PRO A 119 5.72 12.30 -12.38
N SER A 120 5.50 13.26 -13.30
CA SER A 120 4.66 14.45 -13.08
C SER A 120 3.16 14.16 -12.92
N ASP A 121 2.69 12.99 -13.34
CA ASP A 121 1.29 12.58 -13.20
C ASP A 121 0.98 12.06 -11.79
N ILE A 122 2.03 11.61 -11.07
CA ILE A 122 1.92 11.17 -9.67
C ILE A 122 1.58 12.40 -8.80
N LYS A 123 0.48 12.33 -8.08
CA LYS A 123 -0.01 13.43 -7.22
C LYS A 123 0.32 13.22 -5.76
N ALA A 124 0.43 11.96 -5.37
CA ALA A 124 0.78 11.55 -4.02
C ALA A 124 1.77 10.39 -4.06
N MET A 125 2.66 10.35 -3.12
CA MET A 125 3.55 9.23 -2.86
C MET A 125 3.49 8.91 -1.37
N ALA A 126 3.48 7.64 -1.03
CA ALA A 126 3.60 7.20 0.35
C ALA A 126 4.59 6.04 0.40
N VAL A 127 5.31 5.92 1.49
CA VAL A 127 6.23 4.79 1.70
C VAL A 127 5.81 4.05 2.95
N SER A 128 5.86 2.72 2.90
CA SER A 128 5.52 1.90 4.04
C SER A 128 6.46 2.18 5.23
N HIS A 129 7.74 2.34 4.94
CA HIS A 129 8.79 2.72 5.88
C HIS A 129 10.08 3.11 5.12
N THR A 130 11.16 3.41 5.86
CA THR A 130 12.38 4.01 5.26
C THR A 130 13.54 3.05 5.07
N HIS A 131 13.32 1.75 4.99
CA HIS A 131 14.37 0.83 4.55
C HIS A 131 14.70 1.04 3.07
N PRO A 132 15.96 0.75 2.65
CA PRO A 132 16.45 1.11 1.30
C PRO A 132 15.67 0.48 0.14
N ASP A 133 15.08 -0.67 0.36
CA ASP A 133 14.25 -1.40 -0.60
C ASP A 133 12.83 -0.83 -0.74
N HIS A 134 12.44 0.15 0.06
CA HIS A 134 11.14 0.84 -0.06
C HIS A 134 11.28 2.29 -0.54
N VAL A 135 12.44 2.92 -0.33
CA VAL A 135 12.67 4.35 -0.63
C VAL A 135 13.68 4.61 -1.73
N GLY A 136 14.17 3.57 -2.40
CA GLY A 136 15.32 3.65 -3.32
C GLY A 136 15.19 4.62 -4.48
N ASN A 137 13.95 5.02 -4.85
CA ASN A 137 13.70 5.91 -5.98
C ASN A 137 12.85 7.14 -5.63
N VAL A 138 12.73 7.51 -4.36
CA VAL A 138 11.98 8.70 -3.92
C VAL A 138 12.47 9.96 -4.65
N GLU A 139 13.77 10.07 -4.89
CA GLU A 139 14.40 11.20 -5.57
C GLU A 139 13.99 11.40 -7.04
N MET A 140 13.33 10.41 -7.66
CA MET A 140 12.73 10.54 -8.98
C MET A 140 11.49 11.46 -8.97
N PHE A 141 10.94 11.75 -7.80
CA PHE A 141 9.68 12.47 -7.61
C PHE A 141 9.85 13.72 -6.72
N PRO A 142 10.79 14.62 -7.01
CA PRO A 142 11.23 15.68 -6.08
C PRO A 142 10.12 16.71 -5.74
N ALA A 143 9.07 16.78 -6.55
CA ALA A 143 7.95 17.70 -6.34
C ALA A 143 6.66 17.01 -5.87
N VAL A 144 6.69 15.69 -5.70
CA VAL A 144 5.50 14.93 -5.29
C VAL A 144 5.40 14.91 -3.77
N MET A 145 4.21 15.23 -3.23
CA MET A 145 3.96 15.16 -1.79
C MET A 145 4.14 13.74 -1.27
N LEU A 146 5.06 13.56 -0.32
CA LEU A 146 5.32 12.30 0.37
C LEU A 146 4.52 12.24 1.68
N TYR A 147 3.75 11.16 1.85
CA TYR A 147 3.01 10.86 3.08
C TYR A 147 3.77 9.78 3.87
N VAL A 148 4.21 10.12 5.07
CA VAL A 148 4.98 9.24 5.96
C VAL A 148 4.60 9.53 7.41
N GLN A 149 4.64 8.52 8.29
CA GLN A 149 4.41 8.77 9.71
C GLN A 149 5.53 9.65 10.28
N LYS A 150 5.17 10.56 11.18
CA LYS A 150 6.13 11.48 11.84
C LYS A 150 7.26 10.70 12.52
N ALA A 151 6.91 9.62 13.22
CA ALA A 151 7.89 8.76 13.89
C ALA A 151 8.89 8.12 12.91
N GLU A 152 8.48 7.82 11.67
CA GLU A 152 9.36 7.31 10.62
C GLU A 152 10.27 8.40 10.04
N TYR A 153 9.68 9.56 9.76
CA TYR A 153 10.43 10.70 9.23
C TYR A 153 11.53 11.17 10.18
N GLU A 154 11.25 11.17 11.47
CA GLU A 154 12.16 11.62 12.51
C GLU A 154 13.13 10.51 13.01
N TRP A 155 12.89 9.27 12.58
CA TRP A 155 13.75 8.15 12.91
C TRP A 155 15.04 8.18 12.08
N PRO A 156 16.22 8.25 12.73
CA PRO A 156 17.49 8.32 12.00
C PRO A 156 17.83 7.00 11.27
N GLY A 157 17.09 5.91 11.56
CA GLY A 157 17.40 4.59 11.06
C GLY A 157 18.69 4.01 11.66
N ALA A 158 19.06 2.80 11.24
CA ALA A 158 20.22 2.11 11.76
C ALA A 158 21.56 2.86 11.50
N ASN A 159 21.63 3.68 10.45
CA ASN A 159 22.85 4.36 10.01
C ASN A 159 22.82 5.88 10.27
N ASN A 160 21.83 6.38 10.98
CA ASN A 160 21.66 7.81 11.26
C ASN A 160 21.77 8.71 10.00
N THR A 161 21.31 8.20 8.86
CA THR A 161 21.37 8.89 7.57
C THR A 161 19.99 9.46 7.24
N PRO A 162 19.88 10.74 6.85
CA PRO A 162 18.63 11.29 6.35
C PRO A 162 18.09 10.46 5.18
N ARG A 163 16.81 10.14 5.22
CA ARG A 163 16.16 9.29 4.20
C ARG A 163 15.60 10.08 3.03
N PHE A 164 15.37 11.36 3.24
CA PHE A 164 14.80 12.27 2.26
C PHE A 164 15.58 13.57 2.25
N LYS A 165 15.62 14.24 1.09
CA LYS A 165 16.21 15.58 1.00
C LYS A 165 15.38 16.57 1.82
N PRO A 166 15.99 17.57 2.47
CA PRO A 166 15.28 18.55 3.28
C PRO A 166 14.19 19.33 2.51
N GLU A 167 14.40 19.53 1.22
CA GLU A 167 13.47 20.24 0.33
C GLU A 167 12.32 19.38 -0.20
N HIS A 168 12.33 18.06 0.03
CA HIS A 168 11.25 17.19 -0.44
C HIS A 168 9.95 17.52 0.30
N PRO A 169 8.82 17.77 -0.41
CA PRO A 169 7.54 18.08 0.24
C PRO A 169 7.02 16.86 0.99
N VAL A 170 6.84 16.98 2.32
CA VAL A 170 6.43 15.89 3.20
C VAL A 170 5.23 16.28 4.04
N THR A 171 4.24 15.39 4.09
CA THR A 171 3.17 15.41 5.09
C THR A 171 3.46 14.35 6.14
N LYS A 172 3.80 14.78 7.36
CA LYS A 172 4.03 13.91 8.51
C LYS A 172 2.69 13.51 9.13
N LEU A 173 2.40 12.22 9.13
CA LEU A 173 1.15 11.66 9.66
C LEU A 173 1.31 11.26 11.13
N GLU A 174 0.22 11.31 11.87
CA GLU A 174 0.10 10.73 13.21
C GLU A 174 -1.15 9.83 13.24
N GLY A 175 -0.97 8.52 13.03
CA GLY A 175 -2.06 7.54 12.97
C GLY A 175 -2.58 7.25 11.56
N ASP A 176 -3.81 6.74 11.48
CA ASP A 176 -4.43 6.36 10.21
C ASP A 176 -4.85 7.60 9.40
N ARG A 177 -4.80 7.48 8.08
CA ARG A 177 -5.14 8.58 7.19
C ARG A 177 -5.93 8.11 5.98
N ASP A 178 -7.16 8.58 5.83
CA ASP A 178 -7.87 8.55 4.56
C ASP A 178 -7.21 9.55 3.61
N LEU A 179 -6.55 9.04 2.57
CA LEU A 179 -5.69 9.86 1.72
C LEU A 179 -6.48 10.81 0.82
N PHE A 180 -7.62 10.34 0.30
CA PHE A 180 -8.46 11.09 -0.64
C PHE A 180 -9.77 11.59 -0.01
N GLY A 181 -10.07 11.20 1.24
CA GLY A 181 -11.24 11.66 1.99
C GLY A 181 -12.55 10.95 1.63
N ASP A 182 -12.48 9.82 0.91
CA ASP A 182 -13.65 9.05 0.45
C ASP A 182 -13.68 7.61 0.96
N GLY A 183 -12.73 7.24 1.81
CA GLY A 183 -12.62 5.91 2.41
C GLY A 183 -12.12 4.82 1.49
N SER A 184 -11.66 5.15 0.28
CA SER A 184 -11.21 4.16 -0.71
C SER A 184 -9.73 3.80 -0.58
N VAL A 185 -8.89 4.73 -0.08
CA VAL A 185 -7.45 4.53 0.12
C VAL A 185 -7.06 5.04 1.49
N ILE A 186 -6.74 4.12 2.40
CA ILE A 186 -6.46 4.45 3.80
C ILE A 186 -5.06 3.97 4.18
N ILE A 187 -4.20 4.91 4.55
CA ILE A 187 -2.92 4.60 5.21
C ILE A 187 -3.25 4.17 6.64
N LEU A 188 -2.77 3.01 7.02
CA LEU A 188 -2.90 2.42 8.35
C LEU A 188 -1.57 2.58 9.08
N SER A 189 -1.52 3.24 10.22
CA SER A 189 -0.34 3.27 11.09
C SER A 189 -0.15 1.89 11.71
N THR A 190 0.97 1.23 11.38
CA THR A 190 1.30 -0.14 11.80
C THR A 190 2.76 -0.21 12.30
N PRO A 191 3.10 0.56 13.36
CA PRO A 191 4.48 0.66 13.86
C PRO A 191 5.00 -0.67 14.39
N GLY A 192 6.34 -0.77 14.50
CA GLY A 192 7.03 -1.89 15.13
C GLY A 192 8.19 -2.44 14.30
N HIS A 193 8.00 -2.74 13.02
CA HIS A 193 9.11 -3.06 12.12
C HIS A 193 10.10 -1.89 12.07
N THR A 194 9.57 -0.71 11.85
CA THR A 194 10.21 0.58 12.15
C THR A 194 9.26 1.42 12.99
N PRO A 195 9.72 2.53 13.63
CA PRO A 195 8.89 3.31 14.55
C PRO A 195 7.65 3.93 13.92
N GLY A 196 7.69 4.21 12.63
CA GLY A 196 6.60 4.81 11.88
C GLY A 196 6.15 3.99 10.69
N HIS A 197 6.36 2.67 10.72
CA HIS A 197 5.87 1.78 9.66
C HIS A 197 4.37 1.95 9.46
N GLN A 198 3.93 1.86 8.20
CA GLN A 198 2.53 1.95 7.80
C GLN A 198 2.18 0.91 6.72
N SER A 199 0.92 0.52 6.66
CA SER A 199 0.32 -0.36 5.65
C SER A 199 -0.72 0.41 4.86
N LEU A 200 -1.19 -0.11 3.71
CA LEU A 200 -2.19 0.57 2.89
C LEU A 200 -3.42 -0.31 2.67
N LEU A 201 -4.60 0.20 3.00
CA LEU A 201 -5.88 -0.37 2.58
C LEU A 201 -6.34 0.31 1.29
N VAL A 202 -6.65 -0.48 0.25
CA VAL A 202 -7.22 -0.02 -1.02
C VAL A 202 -8.53 -0.76 -1.27
N LYS A 203 -9.62 -0.03 -1.54
CA LYS A 203 -10.92 -0.61 -1.88
C LYS A 203 -11.16 -0.48 -3.38
N LEU A 204 -11.22 -1.62 -4.03
CA LEU A 204 -11.39 -1.74 -5.48
C LEU A 204 -12.82 -2.16 -5.81
N PRO A 205 -13.41 -1.68 -6.91
CA PRO A 205 -14.83 -1.92 -7.20
C PRO A 205 -15.17 -3.38 -7.48
N ASN A 206 -14.32 -4.12 -8.19
CA ASN A 206 -14.57 -5.50 -8.58
C ASN A 206 -13.73 -6.50 -7.78
N THR A 207 -12.48 -6.16 -7.48
CA THR A 207 -11.57 -7.02 -6.69
C THR A 207 -11.93 -7.07 -5.21
N GLY A 208 -12.60 -6.03 -4.69
CA GLY A 208 -12.84 -5.84 -3.28
C GLY A 208 -11.68 -5.14 -2.56
N ALA A 209 -11.65 -5.23 -1.24
CA ALA A 209 -10.64 -4.57 -0.44
C ALA A 209 -9.34 -5.38 -0.37
N VAL A 210 -8.21 -4.68 -0.41
CA VAL A 210 -6.85 -5.25 -0.30
C VAL A 210 -6.06 -4.46 0.73
N VAL A 211 -5.34 -5.14 1.61
CA VAL A 211 -4.36 -4.53 2.50
C VAL A 211 -2.96 -4.89 2.00
N LEU A 212 -2.15 -3.88 1.70
CA LEU A 212 -0.73 -4.00 1.39
C LEU A 212 0.04 -3.93 2.70
N SER A 213 0.72 -5.02 3.07
CA SER A 213 1.30 -5.18 4.42
C SER A 213 2.45 -4.22 4.72
N GLY A 214 3.20 -3.75 3.69
CA GLY A 214 4.58 -3.36 3.93
C GLY A 214 5.32 -4.49 4.63
N ASP A 215 6.18 -4.17 5.57
CA ASP A 215 6.98 -5.13 6.33
C ASP A 215 6.41 -5.49 7.72
N ALA A 216 5.10 -5.26 7.92
CA ALA A 216 4.41 -5.85 9.07
C ALA A 216 4.53 -7.40 9.07
N ALA A 217 4.67 -7.98 7.87
CA ALA A 217 5.09 -9.37 7.64
C ALA A 217 5.85 -9.43 6.30
N HIS A 218 6.92 -10.24 6.21
CA HIS A 218 7.72 -10.36 5.00
C HIS A 218 7.25 -11.48 4.08
N PHE A 219 6.70 -12.54 4.63
CA PHE A 219 6.10 -13.66 3.88
C PHE A 219 5.01 -14.34 4.70
N LYS A 220 4.22 -15.17 4.04
CA LYS A 220 3.02 -15.79 4.61
C LYS A 220 3.30 -16.56 5.90
N GLU A 221 4.42 -17.24 6.01
CA GLU A 221 4.79 -17.98 7.23
C GLU A 221 4.99 -17.04 8.44
N ASN A 222 5.54 -15.83 8.21
CA ASN A 222 5.65 -14.81 9.27
C ASN A 222 4.26 -14.38 9.74
N TRP A 223 3.38 -14.11 8.79
CA TRP A 223 2.02 -13.71 9.07
C TRP A 223 1.23 -14.77 9.84
N ASP A 224 1.21 -15.99 9.32
CA ASP A 224 0.43 -17.10 9.89
C ASP A 224 0.90 -17.48 11.30
N ASN A 225 2.20 -17.41 11.57
CA ASN A 225 2.80 -17.81 12.83
C ASN A 225 3.15 -16.64 13.76
N ARG A 226 2.77 -15.40 13.39
CA ARG A 226 3.10 -14.17 14.15
C ARG A 226 4.59 -14.06 14.46
N ARG A 227 5.44 -14.36 13.48
CA ARG A 227 6.88 -14.27 13.60
C ARG A 227 7.37 -12.90 13.19
N VAL A 228 8.28 -12.36 13.99
CA VAL A 228 8.82 -11.02 13.83
C VAL A 228 10.32 -11.13 13.52
N PRO A 229 10.82 -10.39 12.52
CA PRO A 229 12.24 -10.38 12.19
C PRO A 229 13.14 -10.00 13.38
N SER A 230 14.37 -10.51 13.37
CA SER A 230 15.36 -10.21 14.42
C SER A 230 15.82 -8.74 14.43
N ASN A 231 15.63 -8.04 13.31
CA ASN A 231 16.00 -6.63 13.14
C ASN A 231 14.83 -5.65 13.31
N ASN A 232 13.67 -6.11 13.78
CA ASN A 232 12.56 -5.21 14.09
C ASN A 232 12.94 -4.29 15.25
N VAL A 233 12.44 -3.04 15.18
CA VAL A 233 12.70 -2.05 16.25
C VAL A 233 11.90 -2.40 17.51
N ASP A 234 10.64 -2.83 17.35
CA ASP A 234 9.77 -3.21 18.46
C ASP A 234 8.89 -4.40 18.06
N LYS A 235 9.16 -5.54 18.67
CA LYS A 235 8.44 -6.78 18.42
C LYS A 235 6.98 -6.70 18.87
N GLU A 236 6.73 -6.16 20.05
CA GLU A 236 5.38 -6.11 20.62
C GLU A 236 4.49 -5.17 19.83
N GLN A 237 5.01 -4.02 19.40
CA GLN A 237 4.28 -3.14 18.47
C GLN A 237 4.00 -3.81 17.14
N THR A 238 4.95 -4.59 16.59
CA THR A 238 4.72 -5.34 15.34
C THR A 238 3.59 -6.34 15.50
N LEU A 239 3.55 -7.09 16.59
CA LEU A 239 2.48 -8.04 16.87
C LEU A 239 1.11 -7.34 17.03
N ALA A 240 1.08 -6.18 17.70
CA ALA A 240 -0.12 -5.36 17.80
C ALA A 240 -0.56 -4.82 16.41
N SER A 241 0.39 -4.42 15.58
CA SER A 241 0.14 -3.99 14.20
C SER A 241 -0.39 -5.12 13.32
N MET A 242 0.14 -6.33 13.44
CA MET A 242 -0.39 -7.52 12.77
C MET A 242 -1.83 -7.81 13.23
N GLN A 243 -2.15 -7.62 14.51
CA GLN A 243 -3.51 -7.77 15.02
C GLN A 243 -4.44 -6.71 14.42
N LYS A 244 -4.03 -5.44 14.41
CA LYS A 244 -4.78 -4.36 13.78
C LYS A 244 -5.06 -4.65 12.30
N ILE A 245 -4.07 -5.14 11.55
CA ILE A 245 -4.27 -5.56 10.16
C ILE A 245 -5.31 -6.69 10.10
N SER A 246 -5.24 -7.71 10.97
CA SER A 246 -6.22 -8.81 11.01
C SER A 246 -7.65 -8.30 11.24
N ASP A 247 -7.81 -7.31 12.12
CA ASP A 247 -9.12 -6.71 12.41
C ASP A 247 -9.65 -5.94 11.18
N VAL A 248 -8.77 -5.25 10.45
CA VAL A 248 -9.10 -4.58 9.18
C VAL A 248 -9.49 -5.60 8.11
N LEU A 249 -8.71 -6.69 7.94
CA LEU A 249 -9.02 -7.75 6.98
C LEU A 249 -10.42 -8.34 7.24
N THR A 250 -10.76 -8.57 8.50
CA THR A 250 -12.07 -9.10 8.89
C THR A 250 -13.19 -8.11 8.62
N ARG A 251 -13.02 -6.86 9.08
CA ARG A 251 -14.03 -5.81 8.96
C ARG A 251 -14.33 -5.45 7.50
N GLU A 252 -13.29 -5.31 6.68
CA GLU A 252 -13.41 -4.89 5.29
C GLU A 252 -13.56 -6.09 4.34
N LYS A 253 -13.49 -7.33 4.84
CA LYS A 253 -13.41 -8.58 4.05
C LYS A 253 -12.27 -8.51 3.02
N ALA A 254 -11.14 -7.95 3.46
CA ALA A 254 -10.02 -7.64 2.60
C ALA A 254 -9.08 -8.83 2.42
N GLN A 255 -8.38 -8.86 1.29
CA GLN A 255 -7.23 -9.73 1.05
C GLN A 255 -5.97 -9.07 1.64
N LEU A 256 -5.03 -9.89 2.13
CA LEU A 256 -3.71 -9.42 2.52
C LEU A 256 -2.70 -9.70 1.41
N TRP A 257 -2.01 -8.66 0.92
CA TRP A 257 -0.88 -8.80 0.01
C TRP A 257 0.41 -8.47 0.75
N ILE A 258 1.31 -9.46 0.80
CA ILE A 258 2.54 -9.40 1.58
C ILE A 258 3.69 -9.02 0.64
N ASN A 259 4.46 -7.99 1.01
CA ASN A 259 5.37 -7.32 0.10
C ASN A 259 6.47 -8.24 -0.47
N HIS A 260 7.08 -9.07 0.37
CA HIS A 260 8.25 -9.87 0.01
C HIS A 260 7.94 -11.35 -0.28
N ASP A 261 6.66 -11.75 -0.26
CA ASP A 261 6.24 -13.13 -0.51
C ASP A 261 6.22 -13.45 -2.01
N LYS A 262 7.26 -14.12 -2.48
CA LYS A 262 7.36 -14.50 -3.90
C LYS A 262 6.25 -15.44 -4.33
N ALA A 263 5.86 -16.40 -3.51
CA ALA A 263 4.83 -17.37 -3.86
C ALA A 263 3.47 -16.68 -4.05
N GLN A 264 3.15 -15.73 -3.19
CA GLN A 264 1.95 -14.91 -3.34
C GLN A 264 2.06 -14.00 -4.58
N ARG A 265 3.16 -13.26 -4.74
CA ARG A 265 3.34 -12.35 -5.89
C ARG A 265 3.20 -13.08 -7.22
N ASP A 266 3.77 -14.28 -7.35
CA ASP A 266 3.73 -15.07 -8.59
C ASP A 266 2.30 -15.55 -8.93
N SER A 267 1.36 -15.48 -7.98
CA SER A 267 -0.07 -15.77 -8.18
C SER A 267 -0.90 -14.53 -8.53
N LEU A 268 -0.30 -13.33 -8.46
CA LEU A 268 -0.97 -12.06 -8.70
C LEU A 268 -0.68 -11.53 -10.11
N LYS A 269 -1.62 -10.70 -10.62
CA LYS A 269 -1.42 -9.98 -11.88
C LYS A 269 -0.39 -8.88 -11.68
N MET A 270 0.65 -8.89 -12.51
CA MET A 270 1.69 -7.87 -12.53
C MET A 270 1.42 -6.86 -13.66
N ALA A 271 1.92 -5.63 -13.50
CA ALA A 271 1.85 -4.64 -14.57
C ALA A 271 2.38 -5.22 -15.91
N PRO A 272 1.70 -4.96 -17.05
CA PRO A 272 0.65 -3.96 -17.29
C PRO A 272 -0.79 -4.40 -16.93
N GLU A 273 -1.01 -5.63 -16.46
CA GLU A 273 -2.30 -6.03 -15.93
C GLU A 273 -2.60 -5.30 -14.61
N PHE A 274 -3.88 -5.17 -14.26
CA PHE A 274 -4.32 -4.44 -13.08
C PHE A 274 -5.49 -5.13 -12.38
N TYR A 275 -5.78 -4.64 -11.21
CA TYR A 275 -6.98 -4.91 -10.41
C TYR A 275 -7.87 -3.68 -10.38
N ASP A 276 -9.17 -3.89 -10.38
CA ASP A 276 -10.22 -2.86 -10.38
C ASP A 276 -11.41 -3.25 -9.48
#